data_beddbd150fe3a1a90b378df8fc87a0dc
#
_entry.id   beddbd150fe3a1a90b378df8fc87a0dc
#
_cell.length_a   1.000
_cell.length_b   1.000
_cell.length_c   1.000
_cell.angle_alpha   90.00
_cell.angle_beta   90.00
_cell.angle_gamma   90.00
#
_symmetry.space_group_name_H-M   'P 1'
#
loop_
_entity.id
_entity.type
_entity.pdbx_description
1 polymer ?
#
loop_
_entity_poly.entity_id
_entity_poly.type
_entity_poly.pdbx_seq_one_letter_code
_entity_poly.pdbx_strand_id
1 'polypeptide(L)'
;MTRFSLSQTTVVRGVALLLVLGLLAPSAVSALTYDPGEETSLEQGTVTSPANGSTVISTQGYTFQGNTNPKKPARLISVGPRGDLKWTHDDKVDGSAWFFDVDPLPNGNLLVSSPRAGDTLVFELNPGTQQRVWEKRFNMTDTHDVAYIGENRIAIANMREWNESADVSDDRIVVYNRSTDEITWEWYFKNHFPASTDGGYNDDWSHVNDVDPVGENRLLLSPRNFDQAIVVDMQSKEIVERLGSDDEYDVMREQHNPDWLVSENGTPTILVADSGNNRIVEYAKENGEWVRTWEVGTGSLNWPRDADRLPNGNTLVTDTLNHRVMEITPTGEVVWEYYATWGPYDAERIGTGPESSGPTIRDLNASGTYAITGSANLTAGGGGGVGFAGRIRATFAGTALEGPMTEFATRWAHVTPWLRPVWMSGWDFVWAIGAGLVGLLWAGSELIVRRDRIAGGAKRLVS
;
A
#
# COMPACT_ATOMS: atom_id res chain seq x y z
N MET A 1 -16.99 -43.97 48.07
CA MET A 1 -16.35 -42.96 47.16
C MET A 1 -16.24 -43.59 45.81
N THR A 2 -17.16 -43.31 44.90
CA THR A 2 -17.13 -43.76 43.49
C THR A 2 -16.10 -42.94 42.73
N ARG A 3 -15.00 -43.56 42.32
CA ARG A 3 -14.02 -42.97 41.43
C ARG A 3 -14.66 -42.81 40.05
N PHE A 4 -14.99 -41.59 39.65
CA PHE A 4 -15.37 -41.24 38.27
C PHE A 4 -14.08 -41.40 37.41
N SER A 5 -13.93 -42.50 36.69
CA SER A 5 -12.94 -42.63 35.65
C SER A 5 -13.51 -42.08 34.32
N LEU A 6 -13.09 -40.90 33.92
CA LEU A 6 -13.41 -40.39 32.60
C LEU A 6 -12.75 -41.29 31.52
N SER A 7 -13.47 -41.60 30.44
CA SER A 7 -12.87 -42.34 29.32
C SER A 7 -11.77 -41.48 28.66
N GLN A 8 -10.72 -42.10 28.12
CA GLN A 8 -9.65 -41.39 27.38
C GLN A 8 -10.22 -40.50 26.29
N THR A 9 -11.25 -40.93 25.59
CA THR A 9 -11.95 -40.16 24.57
C THR A 9 -12.59 -38.89 25.13
N THR A 10 -13.20 -38.96 26.31
CA THR A 10 -13.79 -37.81 26.99
C THR A 10 -12.73 -36.81 27.42
N VAL A 11 -11.58 -37.29 27.92
CA VAL A 11 -10.47 -36.41 28.29
C VAL A 11 -9.91 -35.68 27.05
N VAL A 12 -9.66 -36.40 25.94
CA VAL A 12 -9.13 -35.82 24.70
C VAL A 12 -10.11 -34.74 24.16
N ARG A 13 -11.41 -35.01 24.15
CA ARG A 13 -12.42 -34.04 23.75
C ARG A 13 -12.43 -32.79 24.64
N GLY A 14 -12.37 -33.00 25.96
CA GLY A 14 -12.28 -31.91 26.92
C GLY A 14 -11.05 -31.02 26.70
N VAL A 15 -9.90 -31.63 26.49
CA VAL A 15 -8.64 -30.93 26.20
C VAL A 15 -8.73 -30.17 24.88
N ALA A 16 -9.21 -30.80 23.81
CA ALA A 16 -9.38 -30.13 22.50
C ALA A 16 -10.32 -28.93 22.60
N LEU A 17 -11.45 -29.07 23.29
CA LEU A 17 -12.40 -27.97 23.50
C LEU A 17 -11.75 -26.83 24.30
N LEU A 18 -11.07 -27.13 25.39
CA LEU A 18 -10.40 -26.11 26.21
C LEU A 18 -9.29 -25.39 25.42
N LEU A 19 -8.53 -26.10 24.58
CA LEU A 19 -7.55 -25.49 23.70
C LEU A 19 -8.19 -24.53 22.68
N VAL A 20 -9.27 -24.97 22.01
CA VAL A 20 -9.98 -24.11 21.06
C VAL A 20 -10.53 -22.86 21.76
N LEU A 21 -11.21 -23.02 22.89
CA LEU A 21 -11.75 -21.91 23.67
C LEU A 21 -10.66 -20.97 24.18
N GLY A 22 -9.54 -21.53 24.69
CA GLY A 22 -8.40 -20.75 25.16
C GLY A 22 -7.73 -19.94 24.06
N LEU A 23 -7.59 -20.51 22.86
CA LEU A 23 -7.03 -19.82 21.69
C LEU A 23 -7.98 -18.75 21.13
N LEU A 24 -9.31 -18.93 21.23
CA LEU A 24 -10.29 -17.94 20.80
C LEU A 24 -10.57 -16.84 21.84
N ALA A 25 -10.20 -17.03 23.10
CA ALA A 25 -10.49 -16.08 24.17
C ALA A 25 -9.96 -14.67 23.90
N PRO A 26 -8.70 -14.45 23.42
CA PRO A 26 -8.21 -13.12 23.07
C PRO A 26 -9.10 -12.45 22.01
N SER A 27 -9.40 -13.17 20.92
CA SER A 27 -10.27 -12.66 19.85
C SER A 27 -11.68 -12.31 20.36
N ALA A 28 -12.23 -13.10 21.28
CA ALA A 28 -13.54 -12.81 21.88
C ALA A 28 -13.49 -11.54 22.74
N VAL A 29 -12.42 -11.34 23.51
CA VAL A 29 -12.22 -10.10 24.29
C VAL A 29 -12.11 -8.90 23.34
N SER A 30 -11.26 -8.96 22.33
CA SER A 30 -11.12 -7.91 21.34
C SER A 30 -12.45 -7.56 20.66
N ALA A 31 -13.24 -8.57 20.27
CA ALA A 31 -14.56 -8.33 19.68
C ALA A 31 -15.56 -7.64 20.61
N LEU A 32 -15.50 -7.95 21.91
CA LEU A 32 -16.39 -7.38 22.91
C LEU A 32 -16.01 -5.97 23.36
N THR A 33 -14.71 -5.66 23.31
CA THR A 33 -14.17 -4.35 23.70
C THR A 33 -13.95 -3.42 22.50
N TYR A 34 -14.14 -3.91 21.30
CA TYR A 34 -13.97 -3.13 20.08
C TYR A 34 -14.90 -1.91 20.03
N ASP A 35 -14.33 -0.72 19.92
CA ASP A 35 -15.06 0.51 19.62
C ASP A 35 -14.82 0.88 18.13
N PRO A 36 -15.84 0.84 17.27
CA PRO A 36 -15.70 1.25 15.87
C PRO A 36 -15.18 2.68 15.69
N GLY A 37 -15.40 3.56 16.65
CA GLY A 37 -14.89 4.94 16.66
C GLY A 37 -13.39 5.01 16.88
N GLU A 38 -12.84 4.18 17.75
CA GLU A 38 -11.40 4.15 18.03
C GLU A 38 -10.60 3.49 16.91
N GLU A 39 -11.02 2.34 16.40
CA GLU A 39 -10.26 1.59 15.39
C GLU A 39 -10.34 2.17 13.97
N THR A 40 -11.35 2.98 13.69
CA THR A 40 -11.43 3.77 12.46
C THR A 40 -10.99 5.20 12.69
N SER A 41 -10.53 5.54 13.90
CA SER A 41 -10.15 6.89 14.28
C SER A 41 -8.90 7.35 13.53
N LEU A 42 -8.94 8.60 13.17
CA LEU A 42 -7.80 9.35 12.68
C LEU A 42 -7.09 9.91 13.89
N GLU A 43 -5.83 9.55 14.12
CA GLU A 43 -5.14 9.83 15.35
C GLU A 43 -3.78 10.48 15.10
N GLN A 44 -3.48 11.49 15.90
CA GLN A 44 -2.15 12.10 15.96
C GLN A 44 -1.16 11.10 16.58
N GLY A 45 -0.04 10.86 15.89
CA GLY A 45 1.11 10.13 16.41
C GLY A 45 2.17 11.08 16.99
N THR A 46 3.43 10.81 16.67
CA THR A 46 4.56 11.66 17.06
C THR A 46 4.47 13.04 16.41
N VAL A 47 4.64 14.11 17.16
CA VAL A 47 4.82 15.48 16.68
C VAL A 47 5.87 16.16 17.53
N THR A 48 7.14 16.09 17.11
CA THR A 48 8.26 16.77 17.81
C THR A 48 8.34 18.24 17.45
N SER A 49 7.92 18.58 16.23
CA SER A 49 7.75 19.95 15.74
C SER A 49 6.56 20.03 14.80
N PRO A 50 5.88 21.20 14.71
CA PRO A 50 4.84 21.35 13.70
C PRO A 50 5.40 21.18 12.30
N ALA A 51 4.63 20.49 11.44
CA ALA A 51 4.93 20.38 10.03
C ALA A 51 4.87 21.77 9.33
N ASN A 52 5.55 21.90 8.20
CA ASN A 52 5.51 23.13 7.40
C ASN A 52 4.33 23.09 6.43
N GLY A 53 3.13 23.30 6.94
CA GLY A 53 1.88 23.21 6.16
C GLY A 53 0.97 22.09 6.63
N SER A 54 -0.22 22.04 6.05
CA SER A 54 -1.14 20.91 6.22
C SER A 54 -0.73 19.76 5.33
N THR A 55 -1.10 18.55 5.69
CA THR A 55 -0.93 17.35 4.86
C THR A 55 -2.30 16.88 4.40
N VAL A 56 -2.46 16.62 3.12
CA VAL A 56 -3.62 15.89 2.59
C VAL A 56 -3.19 14.46 2.37
N ILE A 57 -4.05 13.52 2.76
CA ILE A 57 -3.78 12.09 2.71
C ILE A 57 -4.94 11.42 1.99
N SER A 58 -4.65 10.64 0.96
CA SER A 58 -5.62 9.74 0.36
C SER A 58 -5.62 8.41 1.11
N THR A 59 -6.80 7.84 1.36
CA THR A 59 -6.90 6.49 1.92
C THR A 59 -7.65 5.58 0.98
N GLN A 60 -7.03 4.46 0.68
CA GLN A 60 -7.60 3.45 -0.20
C GLN A 60 -8.90 2.87 0.36
N GLY A 61 -9.00 2.73 1.68
CA GLY A 61 -10.11 2.01 2.28
C GLY A 61 -10.08 0.52 1.92
N TYR A 62 -11.21 -0.15 2.10
CA TYR A 62 -11.35 -1.54 1.70
C TYR A 62 -12.73 -1.79 1.11
N THR A 63 -12.78 -2.28 -0.11
CA THR A 63 -14.01 -2.69 -0.76
C THR A 63 -13.97 -4.18 -1.10
N PHE A 64 -15.13 -4.80 -1.07
CA PHE A 64 -15.31 -6.17 -1.55
C PHE A 64 -16.47 -6.18 -2.53
N GLN A 65 -16.23 -6.60 -3.76
CA GLN A 65 -17.23 -6.64 -4.83
C GLN A 65 -17.97 -5.30 -5.03
N GLY A 66 -17.25 -4.19 -4.99
CA GLY A 66 -17.83 -2.86 -5.19
C GLY A 66 -18.58 -2.27 -3.98
N ASN A 67 -18.63 -2.97 -2.86
CA ASN A 67 -19.25 -2.47 -1.63
C ASN A 67 -18.20 -1.92 -0.68
N THR A 68 -18.33 -0.64 -0.29
CA THR A 68 -17.47 -0.03 0.72
C THR A 68 -17.65 -0.70 2.08
N ASN A 69 -16.55 -0.89 2.80
CA ASN A 69 -16.60 -1.37 4.17
C ASN A 69 -16.66 -0.16 5.12
N PRO A 70 -17.75 0.05 5.88
CA PRO A 70 -17.85 1.19 6.79
C PRO A 70 -16.77 1.26 7.86
N LYS A 71 -16.12 0.13 8.15
CA LYS A 71 -15.03 0.01 9.13
C LYS A 71 -13.64 0.22 8.52
N LYS A 72 -13.55 0.31 7.20
CA LYS A 72 -12.34 0.59 6.43
C LYS A 72 -12.70 1.58 5.31
N PRO A 73 -13.07 2.83 5.66
CA PRO A 73 -13.57 3.79 4.70
C PRO A 73 -12.46 4.35 3.82
N ALA A 74 -12.76 4.51 2.52
CA ALA A 74 -11.97 5.35 1.64
C ALA A 74 -12.32 6.82 1.90
N ARG A 75 -11.32 7.71 1.96
CA ARG A 75 -11.51 9.14 2.20
C ARG A 75 -10.25 9.94 1.89
N LEU A 76 -10.43 11.22 1.60
CA LEU A 76 -9.37 12.21 1.70
C LEU A 76 -9.39 12.80 3.11
N ILE A 77 -8.21 13.05 3.66
CA ILE A 77 -8.03 13.54 5.02
C ILE A 77 -7.10 14.75 4.98
N SER A 78 -7.49 15.88 5.54
CA SER A 78 -6.58 17.00 5.73
C SER A 78 -6.19 17.12 7.19
N VAL A 79 -4.88 17.15 7.43
CA VAL A 79 -4.28 17.21 8.76
C VAL A 79 -3.46 18.47 8.89
N GLY A 80 -3.66 19.21 9.96
CA GLY A 80 -2.91 20.42 10.24
C GLY A 80 -1.47 20.14 10.71
N PRO A 81 -0.63 21.20 10.77
CA PRO A 81 0.79 21.08 11.14
C PRO A 81 1.07 20.37 12.47
N ARG A 82 0.13 20.39 13.40
CA ARG A 82 0.25 19.75 14.71
C ARG A 82 -0.43 18.40 14.82
N GLY A 83 -0.83 17.81 13.69
CA GLY A 83 -1.57 16.54 13.69
C GLY A 83 -3.06 16.71 14.02
N ASP A 84 -3.59 17.91 13.97
CA ASP A 84 -5.00 18.19 14.18
C ASP A 84 -5.80 17.94 12.90
N LEU A 85 -6.83 17.11 12.98
CA LEU A 85 -7.74 16.84 11.86
C LEU A 85 -8.44 18.14 11.44
N LYS A 86 -8.31 18.53 10.16
CA LYS A 86 -8.97 19.71 9.59
C LYS A 86 -10.31 19.36 8.97
N TRP A 87 -10.31 18.38 8.05
CA TRP A 87 -11.52 17.89 7.40
C TRP A 87 -11.28 16.47 6.86
N THR A 88 -12.39 15.79 6.60
CA THR A 88 -12.43 14.56 5.83
C THR A 88 -13.42 14.71 4.70
N HIS A 89 -13.09 14.18 3.53
CA HIS A 89 -13.99 14.08 2.39
C HIS A 89 -14.19 12.62 2.05
N ASP A 90 -15.44 12.16 2.04
CA ASP A 90 -15.81 10.83 1.59
C ASP A 90 -16.87 10.94 0.48
N ASP A 91 -16.79 10.05 -0.49
CA ASP A 91 -17.68 10.06 -1.64
C ASP A 91 -18.70 8.94 -1.58
N LYS A 92 -19.51 8.94 -0.54
CA LYS A 92 -20.55 7.93 -0.32
C LYS A 92 -21.62 7.93 -1.40
N VAL A 93 -21.82 9.06 -2.06
CA VAL A 93 -22.93 9.27 -3.00
C VAL A 93 -22.65 8.62 -4.36
N ASP A 94 -21.39 8.66 -4.82
CA ASP A 94 -21.01 8.19 -6.15
C ASP A 94 -20.43 6.76 -6.18
N GLY A 95 -20.30 6.12 -5.02
CA GLY A 95 -19.77 4.77 -4.91
C GLY A 95 -18.27 4.70 -5.16
N SER A 96 -17.53 5.80 -4.96
CA SER A 96 -16.08 5.78 -4.93
C SER A 96 -15.61 4.78 -3.88
N ALA A 97 -14.83 3.83 -4.33
CA ALA A 97 -14.40 2.72 -3.52
C ALA A 97 -13.05 3.01 -2.89
N TRP A 98 -12.23 3.82 -3.58
CA TRP A 98 -10.86 4.14 -3.23
C TRP A 98 -10.55 5.59 -3.58
N PHE A 99 -9.61 6.18 -2.84
CA PHE A 99 -8.86 7.35 -3.26
C PHE A 99 -7.40 6.91 -3.34
N PHE A 100 -6.83 6.93 -4.52
CA PHE A 100 -5.45 6.54 -4.70
C PHE A 100 -4.55 7.76 -4.66
N ASP A 101 -4.70 8.67 -5.57
CA ASP A 101 -3.84 9.79 -5.77
C ASP A 101 -4.52 11.12 -5.41
N VAL A 102 -3.76 12.12 -4.92
CA VAL A 102 -4.26 13.45 -4.52
C VAL A 102 -3.23 14.57 -4.73
N ASP A 103 -3.18 15.13 -5.91
CA ASP A 103 -2.22 16.17 -6.30
C ASP A 103 -2.65 17.60 -5.98
N PRO A 104 -1.83 18.41 -5.31
CA PRO A 104 -2.03 19.85 -5.21
C PRO A 104 -1.85 20.55 -6.56
N LEU A 105 -2.89 21.18 -7.06
CA LEU A 105 -2.86 21.96 -8.30
C LEU A 105 -2.35 23.40 -8.09
N PRO A 106 -1.78 24.05 -9.13
CA PRO A 106 -1.31 25.43 -9.04
C PRO A 106 -2.38 26.47 -8.65
N ASN A 107 -3.67 26.16 -8.84
CA ASN A 107 -4.80 27.01 -8.43
C ASN A 107 -5.23 26.78 -6.97
N GLY A 108 -4.57 25.91 -6.23
CA GLY A 108 -4.84 25.57 -4.84
C GLY A 108 -5.94 24.52 -4.64
N ASN A 109 -6.50 23.97 -5.70
CA ASN A 109 -7.38 22.81 -5.63
C ASN A 109 -6.57 21.51 -5.61
N LEU A 110 -7.24 20.38 -5.44
CA LEU A 110 -6.66 19.04 -5.44
C LEU A 110 -7.18 18.27 -6.65
N LEU A 111 -6.29 17.68 -7.44
CA LEU A 111 -6.63 16.68 -8.44
C LEU A 111 -6.68 15.32 -7.76
N VAL A 112 -7.66 14.50 -8.06
CA VAL A 112 -7.87 13.24 -7.33
C VAL A 112 -8.24 12.13 -8.29
N SER A 113 -7.57 10.99 -8.15
CA SER A 113 -7.92 9.72 -8.80
C SER A 113 -8.76 8.85 -7.88
N SER A 114 -9.91 8.39 -8.38
CA SER A 114 -10.84 7.54 -7.64
C SER A 114 -11.41 6.44 -8.53
N PRO A 115 -10.73 5.27 -8.62
CA PRO A 115 -11.27 4.13 -9.35
C PRO A 115 -12.51 3.57 -8.69
N ARG A 116 -13.39 3.02 -9.55
CA ARG A 116 -14.69 2.47 -9.23
C ARG A 116 -14.87 1.13 -9.95
N ALA A 117 -15.97 0.44 -9.67
CA ALA A 117 -16.28 -0.77 -10.41
C ALA A 117 -16.59 -0.45 -11.89
N GLY A 118 -15.58 -0.62 -12.76
CA GLY A 118 -15.71 -0.49 -14.23
C GLY A 118 -15.40 0.88 -14.82
N ASP A 119 -15.16 1.91 -14.03
CA ASP A 119 -14.70 3.23 -14.48
C ASP A 119 -13.75 3.90 -13.47
N THR A 120 -13.05 4.94 -13.88
CA THR A 120 -12.31 5.82 -12.96
C THR A 120 -12.92 7.20 -12.99
N LEU A 121 -13.19 7.75 -11.82
CA LEU A 121 -13.58 9.14 -11.63
C LEU A 121 -12.33 9.94 -11.31
N VAL A 122 -12.01 10.92 -12.16
CA VAL A 122 -11.00 11.95 -11.89
C VAL A 122 -11.72 13.26 -11.60
N PHE A 123 -11.36 13.94 -10.52
CA PHE A 123 -12.02 15.18 -10.16
C PHE A 123 -11.07 16.20 -9.53
N GLU A 124 -11.45 17.47 -9.62
CA GLU A 124 -10.77 18.57 -8.97
C GLU A 124 -11.61 19.02 -7.78
N LEU A 125 -11.04 18.94 -6.57
CA LEU A 125 -11.67 19.31 -5.32
C LEU A 125 -11.15 20.64 -4.81
N ASN A 126 -12.04 21.55 -4.47
CA ASN A 126 -11.68 22.76 -3.71
C ASN A 126 -11.56 22.39 -2.23
N PRO A 127 -10.36 22.44 -1.60
CA PRO A 127 -10.18 22.02 -0.21
C PRO A 127 -10.86 22.91 0.82
N GLY A 128 -11.12 24.19 0.48
CA GLY A 128 -11.80 25.13 1.37
C GLY A 128 -13.31 24.93 1.46
N THR A 129 -13.95 24.51 0.37
CA THR A 129 -15.40 24.26 0.31
C THR A 129 -15.74 22.76 0.29
N GLN A 130 -14.78 21.91 0.03
CA GLN A 130 -14.92 20.46 -0.19
C GLN A 130 -15.90 20.13 -1.34
N GLN A 131 -16.01 21.04 -2.32
CA GLN A 131 -16.83 20.85 -3.50
C GLN A 131 -15.96 20.48 -4.70
N ARG A 132 -16.43 19.54 -5.51
CA ARG A 132 -15.85 19.25 -6.81
C ARG A 132 -16.16 20.43 -7.74
N VAL A 133 -15.10 20.99 -8.33
CA VAL A 133 -15.21 22.12 -9.28
C VAL A 133 -15.07 21.65 -10.73
N TRP A 134 -14.55 20.45 -10.94
CA TRP A 134 -14.50 19.73 -12.19
C TRP A 134 -14.50 18.24 -11.92
N GLU A 135 -15.08 17.44 -12.83
CA GLU A 135 -15.02 15.98 -12.78
C GLU A 135 -15.15 15.37 -14.18
N LYS A 136 -14.53 14.21 -14.36
CA LYS A 136 -14.64 13.39 -15.57
C LYS A 136 -14.59 11.92 -15.21
N ARG A 137 -15.45 11.14 -15.85
CA ARG A 137 -15.41 9.67 -15.78
C ARG A 137 -14.73 9.13 -17.03
N PHE A 138 -13.74 8.29 -16.81
CA PHE A 138 -13.03 7.58 -17.85
C PHE A 138 -13.42 6.11 -17.82
N ASN A 139 -13.65 5.53 -19.00
CA ASN A 139 -13.83 4.08 -19.14
C ASN A 139 -12.44 3.40 -19.03
N MET A 140 -11.85 3.49 -17.87
CA MET A 140 -10.54 2.97 -17.49
C MET A 140 -10.69 2.28 -16.14
N THR A 141 -10.12 1.09 -16.02
CA THR A 141 -10.25 0.29 -14.81
C THR A 141 -9.03 0.52 -13.93
N ASP A 142 -9.27 0.76 -12.63
CA ASP A 142 -8.24 0.73 -11.58
C ASP A 142 -7.08 1.73 -11.79
N THR A 143 -7.36 2.93 -12.30
CA THR A 143 -6.37 4.01 -12.44
C THR A 143 -5.89 4.47 -11.07
N HIS A 144 -4.60 4.28 -10.79
CA HIS A 144 -4.03 4.65 -9.50
C HIS A 144 -3.62 6.10 -9.46
N ASP A 145 -3.15 6.66 -10.58
CA ASP A 145 -2.53 7.96 -10.60
C ASP A 145 -2.92 8.81 -11.80
N VAL A 146 -3.01 10.14 -11.59
CA VAL A 146 -3.29 11.17 -12.58
C VAL A 146 -2.54 12.46 -12.29
N ALA A 147 -1.58 12.83 -13.11
CA ALA A 147 -0.75 14.01 -12.92
C ALA A 147 -1.18 15.22 -13.80
N TYR A 148 -1.11 16.42 -13.27
CA TYR A 148 -1.27 17.64 -14.04
C TYR A 148 0.00 18.01 -14.81
N ILE A 149 -0.02 17.97 -16.13
CA ILE A 149 1.14 18.22 -16.99
C ILE A 149 1.11 19.60 -17.71
N GLY A 150 0.37 20.55 -17.17
CA GLY A 150 0.26 21.89 -17.72
C GLY A 150 -0.76 22.03 -18.86
N GLU A 151 -1.07 23.28 -19.24
CA GLU A 151 -1.99 23.62 -20.35
C GLU A 151 -3.36 22.94 -20.29
N ASN A 152 -3.89 22.76 -19.08
CA ASN A 152 -5.16 22.08 -18.82
C ASN A 152 -5.18 20.61 -19.28
N ARG A 153 -4.01 19.95 -19.29
CA ARG A 153 -3.83 18.54 -19.63
C ARG A 153 -3.48 17.74 -18.38
N ILE A 154 -3.92 16.50 -18.36
CA ILE A 154 -3.56 15.51 -17.36
C ILE A 154 -3.01 14.26 -18.03
N ALA A 155 -1.96 13.67 -17.46
CA ALA A 155 -1.52 12.32 -17.76
C ALA A 155 -2.31 11.34 -16.88
N ILE A 156 -2.57 10.14 -17.36
CA ILE A 156 -3.37 9.12 -16.67
C ILE A 156 -2.67 7.77 -16.83
N ALA A 157 -2.39 7.11 -15.72
CA ALA A 157 -1.90 5.74 -15.68
C ALA A 157 -3.08 4.77 -15.90
N ASN A 158 -3.19 4.21 -17.10
CA ASN A 158 -4.29 3.34 -17.50
C ASN A 158 -3.83 1.90 -17.61
N MET A 159 -4.11 1.12 -16.59
CA MET A 159 -3.80 -0.30 -16.49
C MET A 159 -5.04 -1.18 -16.57
N ARG A 160 -4.85 -2.51 -16.56
CA ARG A 160 -5.89 -3.54 -16.66
C ARG A 160 -6.72 -3.45 -17.93
N GLU A 161 -6.09 -3.04 -19.01
CA GLU A 161 -6.70 -2.95 -20.32
C GLU A 161 -6.48 -4.27 -21.09
N TRP A 162 -7.18 -5.31 -20.65
CA TRP A 162 -7.06 -6.63 -21.26
C TRP A 162 -7.86 -6.74 -22.56
N ASN A 163 -7.18 -7.10 -23.65
CA ASN A 163 -7.78 -7.34 -24.96
C ASN A 163 -7.96 -8.85 -25.19
N GLU A 164 -9.11 -9.39 -24.78
CA GLU A 164 -9.44 -10.83 -24.93
C GLU A 164 -9.33 -11.34 -26.36
N SER A 165 -9.65 -10.50 -27.36
CA SER A 165 -9.67 -10.93 -28.77
C SER A 165 -8.27 -11.09 -29.37
N ALA A 166 -7.29 -10.35 -28.87
CA ALA A 166 -5.91 -10.36 -29.31
C ALA A 166 -4.98 -11.10 -28.35
N ASP A 167 -5.46 -11.44 -27.14
CA ASP A 167 -4.68 -12.09 -26.08
C ASP A 167 -3.45 -11.26 -25.67
N VAL A 168 -3.65 -9.95 -25.51
CA VAL A 168 -2.59 -8.98 -25.15
C VAL A 168 -3.08 -7.98 -24.10
N SER A 169 -2.16 -7.39 -23.36
CA SER A 169 -2.43 -6.20 -22.55
C SER A 169 -2.31 -4.95 -23.41
N ASP A 170 -3.31 -4.08 -23.32
CA ASP A 170 -3.35 -2.74 -23.92
C ASP A 170 -3.06 -1.64 -22.87
N ASP A 171 -2.40 -2.00 -21.76
CA ASP A 171 -1.96 -1.04 -20.73
C ASP A 171 -1.18 0.10 -21.34
N ARG A 172 -1.47 1.33 -20.90
CA ARG A 172 -0.96 2.54 -21.55
C ARG A 172 -0.93 3.74 -20.61
N ILE A 173 -0.21 4.76 -21.03
CA ILE A 173 -0.36 6.12 -20.50
C ILE A 173 -1.11 6.94 -21.53
N VAL A 174 -2.06 7.74 -21.09
CA VAL A 174 -2.79 8.67 -21.95
C VAL A 174 -2.64 10.09 -21.46
N VAL A 175 -2.66 11.07 -22.38
CA VAL A 175 -2.79 12.48 -22.05
C VAL A 175 -4.16 12.96 -22.50
N TYR A 176 -4.95 13.38 -21.53
CA TYR A 176 -6.26 13.95 -21.77
C TYR A 176 -6.23 15.48 -21.65
N ASN A 177 -6.78 16.14 -22.66
CA ASN A 177 -6.92 17.60 -22.67
C ASN A 177 -8.32 17.99 -22.18
N ARG A 178 -8.39 18.59 -21.00
CA ARG A 178 -9.62 19.02 -20.33
C ARG A 178 -10.35 20.13 -21.11
N SER A 179 -9.65 20.90 -21.98
CA SER A 179 -10.26 21.98 -22.76
C SER A 179 -10.97 21.47 -24.01
N THR A 180 -10.47 20.41 -24.64
CA THR A 180 -11.04 19.83 -25.87
C THR A 180 -11.87 18.60 -25.62
N ASP A 181 -11.82 18.05 -24.40
CA ASP A 181 -12.47 16.80 -24.00
C ASP A 181 -11.97 15.57 -24.82
N GLU A 182 -10.67 15.55 -25.15
CA GLU A 182 -10.08 14.53 -25.99
C GLU A 182 -8.78 13.95 -25.40
N ILE A 183 -8.51 12.67 -25.68
CA ILE A 183 -7.18 12.08 -25.50
C ILE A 183 -6.32 12.55 -26.67
N THR A 184 -5.20 13.23 -26.36
CA THR A 184 -4.32 13.86 -27.35
C THR A 184 -3.01 13.14 -27.54
N TRP A 185 -2.66 12.20 -26.65
CA TRP A 185 -1.44 11.41 -26.72
C TRP A 185 -1.65 10.07 -26.00
N GLU A 186 -1.01 9.01 -26.53
CA GLU A 186 -1.03 7.67 -25.96
C GLU A 186 0.32 7.00 -26.12
N TRP A 187 0.67 6.14 -25.14
CA TRP A 187 1.88 5.34 -25.15
C TRP A 187 1.56 3.96 -24.54
N TYR A 188 1.84 2.88 -25.28
CA TYR A 188 1.46 1.52 -24.90
C TYR A 188 2.67 0.71 -24.44
N PHE A 189 2.60 0.08 -23.27
CA PHE A 189 3.67 -0.77 -22.72
C PHE A 189 4.05 -1.91 -23.66
N LYS A 190 3.09 -2.58 -24.30
CA LYS A 190 3.33 -3.67 -25.24
C LYS A 190 4.23 -3.34 -26.43
N ASN A 191 4.41 -2.08 -26.76
CA ASN A 191 5.26 -1.63 -27.87
C ASN A 191 6.72 -1.48 -27.45
N HIS A 192 7.02 -1.49 -26.14
CA HIS A 192 8.33 -1.16 -25.57
C HIS A 192 8.89 -2.25 -24.66
N PHE A 193 8.09 -3.23 -24.30
CA PHE A 193 8.47 -4.36 -23.45
C PHE A 193 8.20 -5.70 -24.16
N PRO A 194 9.07 -6.70 -23.94
CA PRO A 194 8.82 -8.06 -24.41
C PRO A 194 7.48 -8.61 -23.86
N ALA A 195 6.78 -9.38 -24.68
CA ALA A 195 5.53 -10.03 -24.23
C ALA A 195 5.72 -11.01 -23.06
N SER A 196 6.97 -11.41 -22.79
CA SER A 196 7.32 -12.31 -21.67
C SER A 196 7.62 -11.61 -20.36
N THR A 197 7.65 -10.27 -20.34
CA THR A 197 7.86 -9.49 -19.10
C THR A 197 6.83 -9.85 -18.06
N ASP A 198 7.21 -9.92 -16.79
CA ASP A 198 6.36 -10.37 -15.67
C ASP A 198 5.61 -11.68 -15.94
N GLY A 199 6.32 -12.66 -16.51
CA GLY A 199 5.77 -14.00 -16.82
C GLY A 199 4.78 -14.05 -17.97
N GLY A 200 4.51 -12.93 -18.66
CA GLY A 200 3.67 -12.84 -19.84
C GLY A 200 2.39 -12.04 -19.66
N TYR A 201 1.75 -11.70 -20.79
CA TYR A 201 0.53 -10.91 -20.78
C TYR A 201 -0.57 -11.50 -19.88
N ASN A 202 -1.18 -10.64 -19.09
CA ASN A 202 -2.35 -10.94 -18.26
C ASN A 202 -3.17 -9.65 -18.04
N ASP A 203 -4.27 -9.72 -17.31
CA ASP A 203 -5.17 -8.60 -17.04
C ASP A 203 -4.63 -7.57 -16.05
N ASP A 204 -3.46 -7.81 -15.45
CA ASP A 204 -2.75 -6.93 -14.51
C ASP A 204 -1.28 -6.75 -14.89
N TRP A 205 -0.95 -6.82 -16.17
CA TRP A 205 0.40 -7.03 -16.69
C TRP A 205 1.41 -5.95 -16.28
N SER A 206 1.19 -4.69 -16.64
CA SER A 206 2.13 -3.63 -16.25
C SER A 206 1.90 -3.17 -14.81
N HIS A 207 0.66 -3.19 -14.37
CA HIS A 207 0.19 -2.54 -13.14
C HIS A 207 0.83 -1.18 -12.96
N VAL A 208 0.81 -0.35 -14.03
CA VAL A 208 1.36 1.00 -13.95
C VAL A 208 0.59 1.80 -12.91
N ASN A 209 1.25 2.15 -11.84
CA ASN A 209 0.63 2.74 -10.67
C ASN A 209 0.99 4.21 -10.44
N ASP A 210 1.77 4.80 -11.38
CA ASP A 210 2.25 6.16 -11.22
C ASP A 210 2.67 6.78 -12.57
N VAL A 211 2.45 8.10 -12.74
CA VAL A 211 2.80 8.88 -13.93
C VAL A 211 3.03 10.35 -13.62
N ASP A 212 4.27 10.82 -13.60
CA ASP A 212 4.63 12.19 -13.27
C ASP A 212 5.35 12.95 -14.36
N PRO A 213 5.19 14.28 -14.44
CA PRO A 213 5.92 15.08 -15.38
C PRO A 213 7.40 15.27 -14.96
N VAL A 214 8.32 15.00 -15.87
CA VAL A 214 9.76 15.30 -15.72
C VAL A 214 10.15 16.40 -16.70
N GLY A 215 10.17 17.64 -16.25
CA GLY A 215 10.37 18.79 -17.12
C GLY A 215 9.20 19.00 -18.09
N GLU A 216 9.49 19.47 -19.31
CA GLU A 216 8.42 19.90 -20.22
C GLU A 216 7.82 18.79 -21.10
N ASN A 217 8.60 17.74 -21.41
CA ASN A 217 8.22 16.74 -22.41
C ASN A 217 8.54 15.30 -22.03
N ARG A 218 8.67 14.99 -20.77
CA ARG A 218 8.95 13.64 -20.31
C ARG A 218 7.99 13.25 -19.20
N LEU A 219 7.72 11.97 -19.10
CA LEU A 219 6.93 11.37 -18.02
C LEU A 219 7.80 10.31 -17.32
N LEU A 220 7.85 10.37 -15.99
CA LEU A 220 8.31 9.27 -15.15
C LEU A 220 7.13 8.32 -14.96
N LEU A 221 7.37 7.03 -15.10
CA LEU A 221 6.33 6.00 -14.99
C LEU A 221 6.80 4.88 -14.08
N SER A 222 5.87 4.32 -13.32
CA SER A 222 6.11 3.17 -12.46
C SER A 222 5.31 1.94 -12.92
N PRO A 223 5.78 1.15 -13.91
CA PRO A 223 5.22 -0.17 -14.18
C PRO A 223 5.61 -1.14 -13.05
N ARG A 224 4.76 -1.20 -12.02
CA ARG A 224 5.03 -1.90 -10.76
C ARG A 224 5.45 -3.35 -10.95
N ASN A 225 4.70 -4.10 -11.78
CA ASN A 225 4.95 -5.51 -11.98
C ASN A 225 6.24 -5.79 -12.77
N PHE A 226 6.82 -4.78 -13.39
CA PHE A 226 8.10 -4.90 -14.10
C PHE A 226 9.30 -4.53 -13.22
N ASP A 227 9.07 -4.17 -11.95
CA ASP A 227 10.11 -3.77 -10.99
C ASP A 227 11.02 -2.65 -11.52
N GLN A 228 10.43 -1.65 -12.18
CA GLN A 228 11.15 -0.57 -12.86
C GLN A 228 10.50 0.80 -12.64
N ALA A 229 11.35 1.84 -12.62
CA ALA A 229 10.95 3.20 -12.88
C ALA A 229 11.56 3.63 -14.23
N ILE A 230 10.75 4.18 -15.13
CA ILE A 230 11.18 4.54 -16.48
C ILE A 230 10.82 5.98 -16.81
N VAL A 231 11.66 6.67 -17.60
CA VAL A 231 11.33 7.98 -18.15
C VAL A 231 11.08 7.85 -19.64
N VAL A 232 9.91 8.31 -20.07
CA VAL A 232 9.47 8.32 -21.47
C VAL A 232 9.53 9.72 -22.02
N ASP A 233 10.17 9.93 -23.16
CA ASP A 233 10.12 11.17 -23.92
C ASP A 233 8.84 11.21 -24.76
N MET A 234 7.98 12.20 -24.51
CA MET A 234 6.65 12.30 -25.13
C MET A 234 6.69 12.57 -26.63
N GLN A 235 7.77 13.17 -27.14
CA GLN A 235 7.92 13.49 -28.56
C GLN A 235 8.36 12.28 -29.37
N SER A 236 9.43 11.61 -28.95
CA SER A 236 9.95 10.40 -29.60
C SER A 236 9.17 9.14 -29.24
N LYS A 237 8.48 9.13 -28.13
CA LYS A 237 7.82 7.97 -27.49
C LYS A 237 8.80 6.87 -27.05
N GLU A 238 10.09 7.21 -26.91
CA GLU A 238 11.12 6.27 -26.49
C GLU A 238 11.36 6.34 -24.98
N ILE A 239 11.74 5.21 -24.37
CA ILE A 239 12.23 5.16 -22.99
C ILE A 239 13.67 5.73 -23.01
N VAL A 240 13.87 6.86 -22.33
CA VAL A 240 15.17 7.56 -22.27
C VAL A 240 15.95 7.29 -21.00
N GLU A 241 15.29 6.86 -19.94
CA GLU A 241 15.89 6.43 -18.68
C GLU A 241 15.20 5.17 -18.17
N ARG A 242 15.95 4.33 -17.46
CA ARG A 242 15.45 3.11 -16.83
C ARG A 242 16.22 2.83 -15.55
N LEU A 243 15.50 2.66 -14.43
CA LEU A 243 16.01 2.19 -13.15
C LEU A 243 15.34 0.84 -12.86
N GLY A 244 16.12 -0.19 -12.56
CA GLY A 244 15.64 -1.55 -12.32
C GLY A 244 15.37 -2.37 -13.59
N SER A 245 14.99 -3.60 -13.41
CA SER A 245 14.58 -4.54 -14.46
C SER A 245 13.68 -5.62 -13.88
N ASP A 246 12.92 -6.27 -14.75
CA ASP A 246 12.00 -7.37 -14.42
C ASP A 246 12.72 -8.42 -13.54
N ASP A 247 12.13 -8.78 -12.39
CA ASP A 247 12.64 -9.70 -11.37
C ASP A 247 13.95 -9.26 -10.66
N GLU A 248 14.45 -8.04 -10.84
CA GLU A 248 15.65 -7.53 -10.17
C GLU A 248 15.32 -6.94 -8.78
N TYR A 249 14.78 -7.77 -7.90
CA TYR A 249 14.23 -7.37 -6.60
C TYR A 249 15.22 -6.72 -5.62
N ASP A 250 16.53 -6.84 -5.84
CA ASP A 250 17.56 -6.14 -5.04
C ASP A 250 17.55 -4.62 -5.32
N VAL A 251 17.18 -4.22 -6.53
CA VAL A 251 17.03 -2.82 -6.91
C VAL A 251 15.70 -2.31 -6.37
N MET A 252 14.57 -2.84 -6.87
CA MET A 252 13.25 -2.56 -6.33
C MET A 252 12.30 -3.72 -6.60
N ARG A 253 11.21 -3.78 -5.85
CA ARG A 253 10.18 -4.80 -5.98
C ARG A 253 8.80 -4.19 -5.79
N GLU A 254 7.95 -4.32 -6.82
CA GLU A 254 6.57 -3.83 -6.77
C GLU A 254 6.50 -2.40 -6.19
N GLN A 255 7.33 -1.52 -6.73
CA GLN A 255 7.49 -0.14 -6.28
C GLN A 255 6.26 0.72 -6.58
N HIS A 256 6.17 1.85 -5.90
CA HIS A 256 5.14 2.87 -6.08
C HIS A 256 5.79 4.26 -6.06
N ASN A 257 5.11 5.22 -6.67
CA ASN A 257 5.35 6.66 -6.66
C ASN A 257 6.86 7.02 -6.65
N PRO A 258 7.59 6.78 -7.76
CA PRO A 258 8.96 7.23 -7.89
C PRO A 258 9.00 8.71 -8.24
N ASP A 259 9.78 9.50 -7.51
CA ASP A 259 10.01 10.91 -7.73
C ASP A 259 11.29 11.21 -8.47
N TRP A 260 11.23 12.13 -9.41
CA TRP A 260 12.40 12.65 -10.09
C TRP A 260 12.99 13.87 -9.40
N LEU A 261 14.19 13.73 -8.90
CA LEU A 261 14.98 14.80 -8.28
C LEU A 261 16.22 15.12 -9.12
N VAL A 262 16.75 16.31 -8.92
CA VAL A 262 18.04 16.71 -9.49
C VAL A 262 18.87 17.35 -8.39
N SER A 263 20.07 16.80 -8.13
CA SER A 263 20.96 17.37 -7.13
C SER A 263 21.50 18.74 -7.54
N GLU A 264 22.07 19.49 -6.60
CA GLU A 264 22.66 20.81 -6.84
C GLU A 264 23.73 20.81 -7.95
N ASN A 265 24.43 19.70 -8.15
CA ASN A 265 25.41 19.55 -9.20
C ASN A 265 24.84 19.07 -10.55
N GLY A 266 23.52 18.92 -10.66
CA GLY A 266 22.82 18.48 -11.85
C GLY A 266 22.72 16.96 -12.03
N THR A 267 23.03 16.14 -11.00
CA THR A 267 22.91 14.68 -11.08
C THR A 267 21.45 14.25 -10.99
N PRO A 268 20.91 13.51 -11.98
CA PRO A 268 19.58 12.90 -11.90
C PRO A 268 19.50 11.91 -10.75
N THR A 269 18.39 11.96 -10.04
CA THR A 269 18.14 11.15 -8.84
C THR A 269 16.69 10.68 -8.85
N ILE A 270 16.42 9.46 -8.43
CA ILE A 270 15.06 8.91 -8.26
C ILE A 270 14.91 8.49 -6.80
N LEU A 271 13.91 9.05 -6.13
CA LEU A 271 13.41 8.59 -4.83
C LEU A 271 12.22 7.67 -5.10
N VAL A 272 12.09 6.56 -4.38
CA VAL A 272 11.01 5.60 -4.66
C VAL A 272 10.59 4.81 -3.41
N ALA A 273 9.30 4.57 -3.28
CA ALA A 273 8.75 3.62 -2.31
C ALA A 273 8.90 2.19 -2.83
N ASP A 274 9.91 1.46 -2.34
CA ASP A 274 10.20 0.06 -2.66
C ASP A 274 9.30 -0.87 -1.81
N SER A 275 8.03 -0.97 -2.20
CA SER A 275 6.92 -1.51 -1.40
C SER A 275 7.11 -2.98 -1.06
N GLY A 276 7.47 -3.80 -2.04
CA GLY A 276 7.67 -5.24 -1.85
C GLY A 276 8.84 -5.54 -0.90
N ASN A 277 9.84 -4.65 -0.82
CA ASN A 277 10.98 -4.74 0.08
C ASN A 277 10.76 -3.97 1.41
N ASN A 278 9.62 -3.28 1.58
CA ASN A 278 9.28 -2.53 2.81
C ASN A 278 10.33 -1.47 3.17
N ARG A 279 10.74 -0.66 2.21
CA ARG A 279 11.74 0.41 2.40
C ARG A 279 11.47 1.58 1.47
N ILE A 280 12.07 2.74 1.77
CA ILE A 280 12.24 3.85 0.84
C ILE A 280 13.69 3.87 0.40
N VAL A 281 13.93 4.09 -0.90
CA VAL A 281 15.28 4.13 -1.48
C VAL A 281 15.45 5.35 -2.38
N GLU A 282 16.68 5.87 -2.46
CA GLU A 282 17.05 6.92 -3.38
C GLU A 282 18.26 6.45 -4.22
N TYR A 283 18.18 6.64 -5.53
CA TYR A 283 19.21 6.30 -6.51
C TYR A 283 19.68 7.55 -7.23
N ALA A 284 21.00 7.77 -7.31
CA ALA A 284 21.60 8.82 -8.12
C ALA A 284 22.30 8.24 -9.35
N LYS A 285 22.25 8.94 -10.49
CA LYS A 285 22.87 8.49 -11.73
C LYS A 285 24.34 8.90 -11.79
N GLU A 286 25.26 7.94 -11.63
CA GLU A 286 26.70 8.14 -11.63
C GLU A 286 27.34 7.45 -12.81
N ASN A 287 28.08 8.21 -13.63
CA ASN A 287 28.76 7.66 -14.81
C ASN A 287 27.87 6.85 -15.76
N GLY A 288 26.57 7.17 -15.78
CA GLY A 288 25.56 6.47 -16.57
C GLY A 288 24.83 5.33 -15.87
N GLU A 289 25.28 4.94 -14.68
CA GLU A 289 24.68 3.85 -13.89
C GLU A 289 23.91 4.40 -12.69
N TRP A 290 22.82 3.74 -12.27
CA TRP A 290 22.06 4.07 -11.08
C TRP A 290 22.72 3.46 -9.85
N VAL A 291 23.07 4.29 -8.87
CA VAL A 291 23.70 3.88 -7.61
C VAL A 291 22.79 4.24 -6.46
N ARG A 292 22.45 3.24 -5.62
CA ARG A 292 21.65 3.50 -4.41
C ARG A 292 22.45 4.35 -3.43
N THR A 293 21.91 5.53 -3.13
CA THR A 293 22.54 6.51 -2.24
C THR A 293 21.93 6.53 -0.86
N TRP A 294 20.68 6.12 -0.75
CA TRP A 294 19.95 6.11 0.53
C TRP A 294 18.99 4.95 0.61
N GLU A 295 18.81 4.44 1.81
CA GLU A 295 17.81 3.44 2.16
C GLU A 295 17.33 3.69 3.57
N VAL A 296 16.00 3.66 3.80
CA VAL A 296 15.42 3.81 5.14
C VAL A 296 14.21 2.90 5.32
N GLY A 297 14.01 2.46 6.55
CA GLY A 297 12.77 1.81 6.98
C GLY A 297 12.72 0.30 6.84
N THR A 298 13.75 -0.35 6.30
CA THR A 298 13.81 -1.82 6.21
C THR A 298 13.50 -2.47 7.55
N GLY A 299 12.45 -3.31 7.59
CA GLY A 299 11.97 -3.99 8.80
C GLY A 299 11.01 -3.19 9.68
N SER A 300 10.80 -1.89 9.40
CA SER A 300 9.88 -1.00 10.15
C SER A 300 8.67 -0.61 9.31
N LEU A 301 8.87 -0.37 8.01
CA LEU A 301 7.79 -0.08 7.06
C LEU A 301 7.03 -1.35 6.68
N ASN A 302 5.80 -1.18 6.21
CA ASN A 302 4.97 -2.26 5.70
C ASN A 302 4.20 -1.80 4.45
N TRP A 303 4.74 -2.17 3.28
CA TRP A 303 4.19 -1.79 2.00
C TRP A 303 4.05 -0.25 1.85
N PRO A 304 5.14 0.52 1.99
CA PRO A 304 5.07 1.96 1.73
C PRO A 304 4.71 2.20 0.27
N ARG A 305 3.89 3.23 -0.01
CA ARG A 305 3.45 3.51 -1.37
C ARG A 305 3.87 4.86 -1.89
N ASP A 306 4.32 5.72 -1.00
CA ASP A 306 4.65 7.06 -1.39
C ASP A 306 5.78 7.63 -0.53
N ALA A 307 6.63 8.51 -1.08
CA ALA A 307 7.72 9.17 -0.37
C ALA A 307 8.19 10.46 -1.05
N ASP A 308 7.84 11.61 -0.48
CA ASP A 308 8.24 12.93 -0.97
C ASP A 308 9.41 13.53 -0.25
N ARG A 309 10.42 14.00 -0.96
CA ARG A 309 11.47 14.82 -0.39
C ARG A 309 11.00 16.27 -0.24
N LEU A 310 10.78 16.68 1.00
CA LEU A 310 10.31 18.01 1.35
C LEU A 310 11.44 19.07 1.25
N PRO A 311 11.08 20.36 1.03
CA PRO A 311 12.07 21.46 0.95
C PRO A 311 12.98 21.62 2.16
N ASN A 312 12.56 21.15 3.35
CA ASN A 312 13.37 21.16 4.57
C ASN A 312 14.40 20.01 4.63
N GLY A 313 14.43 19.12 3.63
CA GLY A 313 15.32 17.97 3.54
C GLY A 313 14.75 16.70 4.20
N ASN A 314 13.64 16.78 4.92
CA ASN A 314 12.94 15.60 5.42
C ASN A 314 12.21 14.88 4.31
N THR A 315 11.75 13.66 4.57
CA THR A 315 10.93 12.87 3.65
C THR A 315 9.57 12.61 4.29
N LEU A 316 8.50 12.95 3.59
CA LEU A 316 7.14 12.51 3.90
C LEU A 316 7.01 11.08 3.37
N VAL A 317 6.48 10.16 4.17
CA VAL A 317 6.40 8.72 3.83
C VAL A 317 5.02 8.21 4.15
N THR A 318 4.39 7.58 3.17
CA THR A 318 3.11 6.87 3.33
C THR A 318 3.35 5.39 3.60
N ASP A 319 3.24 4.99 4.87
CA ASP A 319 3.45 3.62 5.38
C ASP A 319 2.11 2.86 5.41
N THR A 320 1.67 2.42 4.23
CA THR A 320 0.30 2.01 3.91
C THR A 320 -0.29 0.95 4.83
N LEU A 321 0.37 -0.19 4.99
CA LEU A 321 -0.17 -1.30 5.78
C LEU A 321 0.13 -1.20 7.28
N ASN A 322 0.88 -0.18 7.69
CA ASN A 322 0.95 0.31 9.05
C ASN A 322 -0.05 1.45 9.31
N HIS A 323 -0.85 1.84 8.29
CA HIS A 323 -1.95 2.82 8.38
C HIS A 323 -1.52 4.19 8.88
N ARG A 324 -0.37 4.69 8.45
CA ARG A 324 0.18 5.98 8.88
C ARG A 324 0.91 6.71 7.77
N VAL A 325 1.00 8.02 7.94
CA VAL A 325 1.89 8.92 7.20
C VAL A 325 2.86 9.54 8.19
N MET A 326 4.13 9.65 7.82
CA MET A 326 5.16 10.22 8.69
C MET A 326 6.12 11.12 7.93
N GLU A 327 6.63 12.15 8.59
CA GLU A 327 7.78 12.93 8.15
C GLU A 327 9.00 12.47 8.92
N ILE A 328 10.04 12.05 8.19
CA ILE A 328 11.29 11.56 8.76
C ILE A 328 12.47 12.45 8.35
N THR A 329 13.46 12.57 9.22
CA THR A 329 14.73 13.22 8.89
C THR A 329 15.54 12.36 7.90
N PRO A 330 16.57 12.92 7.24
CA PRO A 330 17.49 12.14 6.36
C PRO A 330 18.12 10.93 7.05
N THR A 331 18.17 10.90 8.38
CA THR A 331 18.71 9.80 9.20
C THR A 331 17.65 8.89 9.80
N GLY A 332 16.38 9.06 9.40
CA GLY A 332 15.27 8.15 9.76
C GLY A 332 14.58 8.46 11.10
N GLU A 333 14.82 9.62 11.73
CA GLU A 333 14.09 10.03 12.94
C GLU A 333 12.70 10.57 12.57
N VAL A 334 11.63 10.04 13.16
CA VAL A 334 10.25 10.53 12.96
C VAL A 334 10.08 11.85 13.71
N VAL A 335 9.74 12.91 12.97
CA VAL A 335 9.47 14.24 13.52
C VAL A 335 8.00 14.60 13.53
N TRP A 336 7.23 14.01 12.63
CA TRP A 336 5.77 14.13 12.56
C TRP A 336 5.17 12.80 12.11
N GLU A 337 4.02 12.42 12.66
CA GLU A 337 3.34 11.16 12.36
C GLU A 337 1.84 11.31 12.56
N TYR A 338 1.05 10.75 11.66
CA TYR A 338 -0.40 10.70 11.73
C TYR A 338 -0.94 9.33 11.33
N TYR A 339 -1.81 8.75 12.14
CA TYR A 339 -2.47 7.49 11.82
C TYR A 339 -3.71 7.76 10.96
N ALA A 340 -3.67 7.24 9.73
CA ALA A 340 -4.68 7.45 8.70
C ALA A 340 -5.26 6.09 8.26
N THR A 341 -6.24 5.61 8.98
CA THR A 341 -6.93 4.36 8.62
C THR A 341 -7.96 4.63 7.51
N TRP A 342 -8.09 3.83 6.50
CA TRP A 342 -7.48 2.52 6.30
C TRP A 342 -6.67 2.51 5.01
N GLY A 343 -5.38 2.18 5.12
CA GLY A 343 -4.48 2.06 3.98
C GLY A 343 -4.27 3.40 3.26
N PRO A 344 -3.52 4.37 3.84
CA PRO A 344 -3.14 5.56 3.11
C PRO A 344 -2.37 5.13 1.86
N TYR A 345 -2.64 5.79 0.74
CA TYR A 345 -2.00 5.47 -0.53
C TYR A 345 -0.98 6.53 -0.90
N ASP A 346 -1.36 7.78 -0.77
CA ASP A 346 -0.62 8.94 -1.14
C ASP A 346 -0.77 10.04 -0.09
N ALA A 347 0.20 10.95 0.05
CA ALA A 347 0.15 12.03 1.04
C ALA A 347 0.94 13.25 0.63
N GLU A 348 0.25 14.37 0.45
CA GLU A 348 0.82 15.61 -0.02
C GLU A 348 0.98 16.68 1.05
N ARG A 349 2.16 17.28 1.13
CA ARG A 349 2.39 18.46 1.96
C ARG A 349 1.97 19.73 1.21
N ILE A 350 0.84 20.31 1.59
CA ILE A 350 0.31 21.49 0.92
C ILE A 350 1.31 22.65 0.92
N GLY A 351 1.63 23.14 -0.26
CA GLY A 351 2.57 24.25 -0.50
C GLY A 351 3.98 23.81 -0.91
N THR A 352 4.23 22.50 -1.06
CA THR A 352 5.51 21.97 -1.57
C THR A 352 5.43 21.49 -3.01
N GLY A 353 4.27 21.33 -3.57
CA GLY A 353 4.00 20.75 -4.90
C GLY A 353 3.39 19.37 -4.78
N PRO A 354 3.07 18.71 -5.91
CA PRO A 354 2.56 17.34 -5.94
C PRO A 354 3.66 16.28 -5.88
N GLU A 355 4.93 16.68 -5.89
CA GLU A 355 6.08 15.80 -5.95
C GLU A 355 7.21 16.30 -5.04
N SER A 356 8.26 15.51 -4.92
CA SER A 356 9.50 15.90 -4.25
C SER A 356 10.06 17.21 -4.78
N SER A 357 10.24 18.18 -3.90
CA SER A 357 10.77 19.51 -4.23
C SER A 357 11.99 19.90 -3.37
N GLY A 358 12.46 18.99 -2.52
CA GLY A 358 13.59 19.17 -1.64
C GLY A 358 14.94 18.72 -2.22
N PRO A 359 16.04 18.91 -1.45
CA PRO A 359 17.37 18.50 -1.85
C PRO A 359 17.50 16.96 -1.86
N THR A 360 18.38 16.43 -2.72
CA THR A 360 18.71 14.99 -2.71
C THR A 360 19.44 14.62 -1.43
N ILE A 361 19.49 13.33 -1.11
CA ILE A 361 20.19 12.86 0.11
C ILE A 361 21.69 13.19 0.06
N ARG A 362 22.27 13.31 -1.13
CA ARG A 362 23.66 13.71 -1.34
C ARG A 362 23.90 15.17 -1.01
N ASP A 363 23.00 16.05 -1.42
CA ASP A 363 23.08 17.47 -1.11
C ASP A 363 22.99 17.70 0.41
N LEU A 364 22.27 16.80 1.12
CA LEU A 364 22.19 16.78 2.58
C LEU A 364 23.37 16.11 3.28
N ASN A 365 24.33 15.52 2.52
CA ASN A 365 25.44 14.74 3.08
C ASN A 365 24.98 13.59 4.00
N ALA A 366 23.86 12.95 3.69
CA ALA A 366 23.23 11.93 4.52
C ALA A 366 23.07 10.59 3.78
N SER A 367 23.92 10.30 2.80
CA SER A 367 23.94 9.01 2.12
C SER A 367 24.19 7.87 3.11
N GLY A 368 23.44 6.75 2.98
CA GLY A 368 23.58 5.60 3.86
C GLY A 368 22.29 4.80 4.03
N THR A 369 22.32 3.86 4.96
CA THR A 369 21.17 3.02 5.34
C THR A 369 20.77 3.33 6.78
N TYR A 370 19.50 3.61 7.01
CA TYR A 370 19.00 4.07 8.29
C TYR A 370 17.77 3.27 8.75
N ALA A 371 17.65 3.07 10.05
CA ALA A 371 16.43 2.56 10.67
C ALA A 371 15.49 3.72 11.00
N ILE A 372 14.17 3.49 10.96
CA ILE A 372 13.19 4.44 11.49
C ILE A 372 13.22 4.42 13.02
N THR A 373 13.31 5.59 13.63
CA THR A 373 13.37 5.79 15.09
C THR A 373 12.43 6.93 15.51
N GLY A 374 12.08 6.99 16.78
CA GLY A 374 11.30 8.11 17.34
C GLY A 374 9.78 8.03 17.11
N SER A 375 9.26 7.01 16.44
CA SER A 375 7.82 6.81 16.28
C SER A 375 7.15 6.52 17.62
N ALA A 376 5.95 7.09 17.83
CA ALA A 376 5.10 6.81 18.98
C ALA A 376 4.66 5.34 19.00
N ASN A 377 4.39 4.77 17.82
CA ASN A 377 4.07 3.36 17.67
C ASN A 377 4.57 2.86 16.30
N LEU A 378 5.59 2.01 16.29
CA LEU A 378 6.17 1.45 15.04
C LEU A 378 5.21 0.51 14.28
N THR A 379 4.12 0.09 14.91
CA THR A 379 3.11 -0.77 14.32
C THR A 379 1.72 -0.24 14.65
N ALA A 380 1.10 0.49 13.74
CA ALA A 380 -0.25 1.00 13.91
C ALA A 380 -1.25 -0.13 14.24
N GLY A 381 -2.11 0.09 15.23
CA GLY A 381 -3.10 -0.92 15.68
C GLY A 381 -2.51 -2.10 16.44
N GLY A 382 -1.22 -2.10 16.73
CA GLY A 382 -0.55 -3.10 17.55
C GLY A 382 -0.11 -2.49 18.87
N GLY A 383 -0.80 -2.74 19.97
CA GLY A 383 -0.32 -2.30 21.28
C GLY A 383 1.13 -2.70 21.51
N GLY A 384 2.04 -1.75 21.47
CA GLY A 384 3.45 -1.70 21.93
C GLY A 384 4.36 -2.94 21.88
N GLY A 385 4.06 -3.95 21.08
CA GLY A 385 4.82 -5.21 21.03
C GLY A 385 5.25 -5.63 19.63
N VAL A 386 6.31 -6.43 19.54
CA VAL A 386 6.76 -7.01 18.29
C VAL A 386 5.65 -7.86 17.68
N GLY A 387 5.16 -7.48 16.50
CA GLY A 387 4.15 -8.21 15.76
C GLY A 387 4.60 -9.65 15.39
N PHE A 388 3.64 -10.48 14.94
CA PHE A 388 3.94 -11.88 14.59
C PHE A 388 5.04 -12.00 13.53
N ALA A 389 4.98 -11.21 12.45
CA ALA A 389 6.01 -11.19 11.40
C ALA A 389 7.40 -10.84 11.96
N GLY A 390 7.49 -9.78 12.78
CA GLY A 390 8.74 -9.41 13.44
C GLY A 390 9.27 -10.50 14.39
N ARG A 391 8.39 -11.20 15.10
CA ARG A 391 8.78 -12.32 15.94
C ARG A 391 9.34 -13.49 15.12
N ILE A 392 8.74 -13.80 13.97
CA ILE A 392 9.26 -14.83 13.06
C ILE A 392 10.66 -14.46 12.57
N ARG A 393 10.85 -13.25 12.04
CA ARG A 393 12.18 -12.78 11.60
C ARG A 393 13.22 -12.88 12.71
N ALA A 394 12.92 -12.36 13.90
CA ALA A 394 13.83 -12.40 15.04
C ALA A 394 14.16 -13.84 15.52
N THR A 395 13.20 -14.76 15.44
CA THR A 395 13.40 -16.16 15.88
C THR A 395 14.31 -16.94 14.95
N PHE A 396 14.24 -16.66 13.65
CA PHE A 396 14.97 -17.42 12.63
C PHE A 396 16.23 -16.70 12.12
N ALA A 397 16.51 -15.47 12.58
CA ALA A 397 17.72 -14.73 12.24
C ALA A 397 18.99 -15.56 12.55
N GLY A 398 19.95 -15.61 11.62
CA GLY A 398 21.19 -16.36 11.72
C GLY A 398 21.03 -17.89 11.60
N THR A 399 19.84 -18.42 11.30
CA THR A 399 19.60 -19.85 11.09
C THR A 399 19.53 -20.21 9.60
N ALA A 400 19.64 -21.51 9.27
CA ALA A 400 19.44 -22.00 7.90
C ALA A 400 18.02 -21.74 7.34
N LEU A 401 17.05 -21.40 8.18
CA LEU A 401 15.66 -21.09 7.81
C LEU A 401 15.39 -19.59 7.69
N GLU A 402 16.38 -18.73 7.89
CA GLU A 402 16.20 -17.26 7.88
C GLU A 402 15.54 -16.77 6.60
N GLY A 403 16.05 -17.14 5.42
CA GLY A 403 15.49 -16.71 4.15
C GLY A 403 14.01 -17.10 3.98
N PRO A 404 13.65 -18.39 4.01
CA PRO A 404 12.25 -18.82 3.87
C PRO A 404 11.31 -18.23 4.94
N MET A 405 11.79 -18.04 6.17
CA MET A 405 10.97 -17.49 7.25
C MET A 405 10.81 -15.97 7.16
N THR A 406 11.81 -15.28 6.64
CA THR A 406 11.71 -13.84 6.34
C THR A 406 10.70 -13.61 5.23
N GLU A 407 10.74 -14.40 4.15
CA GLU A 407 9.74 -14.28 3.08
C GLU A 407 8.33 -14.61 3.58
N PHE A 408 8.17 -15.68 4.35
CA PHE A 408 6.87 -15.99 5.00
C PHE A 408 6.38 -14.82 5.86
N ALA A 409 7.25 -14.21 6.68
CA ALA A 409 6.90 -13.09 7.54
C ALA A 409 6.51 -11.86 6.73
N THR A 410 7.18 -11.61 5.60
CA THR A 410 6.85 -10.51 4.68
C THR A 410 5.47 -10.72 4.05
N ARG A 411 5.23 -11.88 3.44
CA ARG A 411 3.90 -12.23 2.89
C ARG A 411 2.80 -12.17 3.94
N TRP A 412 3.07 -12.65 5.15
CA TRP A 412 2.12 -12.52 6.27
C TRP A 412 1.78 -11.07 6.56
N ALA A 413 2.79 -10.19 6.65
CA ALA A 413 2.60 -8.77 6.92
C ALA A 413 1.81 -8.06 5.80
N HIS A 414 2.03 -8.44 4.54
CA HIS A 414 1.33 -7.86 3.39
C HIS A 414 -0.13 -8.33 3.26
N VAL A 415 -0.42 -9.60 3.57
CA VAL A 415 -1.74 -10.19 3.32
C VAL A 415 -2.69 -10.08 4.51
N THR A 416 -2.19 -10.22 5.73
CA THR A 416 -3.06 -10.30 6.91
C THR A 416 -3.84 -9.03 7.23
N PRO A 417 -3.36 -7.79 6.97
CA PRO A 417 -4.18 -6.59 7.18
C PRO A 417 -5.48 -6.60 6.37
N TRP A 418 -5.48 -7.19 5.17
CA TRP A 418 -6.64 -7.31 4.31
C TRP A 418 -7.65 -8.36 4.79
N LEU A 419 -7.15 -9.51 5.27
CA LEU A 419 -7.99 -10.64 5.68
C LEU A 419 -8.49 -10.52 7.12
N ARG A 420 -7.70 -9.90 7.98
CA ARG A 420 -7.98 -9.79 9.40
C ARG A 420 -9.19 -8.88 9.66
N PRO A 421 -10.16 -9.31 10.48
CA PRO A 421 -11.21 -8.41 10.95
C PRO A 421 -10.62 -7.19 11.67
N VAL A 422 -11.26 -6.02 11.50
CA VAL A 422 -10.76 -4.75 12.07
C VAL A 422 -10.66 -4.77 13.60
N TRP A 423 -11.56 -5.53 14.27
CA TRP A 423 -11.57 -5.68 15.72
C TRP A 423 -10.55 -6.68 16.29
N MET A 424 -9.77 -7.34 15.43
CA MET A 424 -8.85 -8.41 15.82
C MET A 424 -7.41 -7.94 15.73
N SER A 425 -6.61 -8.05 16.78
CA SER A 425 -5.18 -7.78 16.72
C SER A 425 -4.43 -8.79 15.83
N GLY A 426 -3.19 -8.50 15.44
CA GLY A 426 -2.38 -9.45 14.67
C GLY A 426 -2.14 -10.77 15.40
N TRP A 427 -1.96 -10.73 16.71
CA TRP A 427 -1.80 -11.93 17.54
C TRP A 427 -3.11 -12.69 17.74
N ASP A 428 -4.25 -12.00 17.90
CA ASP A 428 -5.55 -12.65 17.99
C ASP A 428 -5.87 -13.43 16.72
N PHE A 429 -5.47 -12.87 15.56
CA PHE A 429 -5.63 -13.55 14.27
C PHE A 429 -4.79 -14.83 14.19
N VAL A 430 -3.55 -14.82 14.68
CA VAL A 430 -2.70 -16.02 14.79
C VAL A 430 -3.35 -17.07 15.69
N TRP A 431 -3.85 -16.67 16.85
CA TRP A 431 -4.52 -17.58 17.78
C TRP A 431 -5.80 -18.15 17.20
N ALA A 432 -6.58 -17.33 16.48
CA ALA A 432 -7.82 -17.79 15.81
C ALA A 432 -7.52 -18.83 14.71
N ILE A 433 -6.46 -18.64 13.91
CA ILE A 433 -6.00 -19.65 12.95
C ILE A 433 -5.58 -20.92 13.67
N GLY A 434 -4.82 -20.81 14.77
CA GLY A 434 -4.44 -21.93 15.61
C GLY A 434 -5.65 -22.70 16.15
N ALA A 435 -6.69 -22.00 16.62
CA ALA A 435 -7.93 -22.62 17.06
C ALA A 435 -8.64 -23.38 15.93
N GLY A 436 -8.67 -22.80 14.72
CA GLY A 436 -9.20 -23.44 13.52
C GLY A 436 -8.47 -24.76 13.20
N LEU A 437 -7.13 -24.74 13.23
CA LEU A 437 -6.31 -25.94 12.98
C LEU A 437 -6.58 -27.03 14.02
N VAL A 438 -6.63 -26.69 15.32
CA VAL A 438 -6.95 -27.64 16.39
C VAL A 438 -8.37 -28.20 16.17
N GLY A 439 -9.33 -27.36 15.80
CA GLY A 439 -10.71 -27.77 15.50
C GLY A 439 -10.79 -28.75 14.32
N LEU A 440 -10.05 -28.47 13.23
CA LEU A 440 -9.98 -29.36 12.07
C LEU A 440 -9.35 -30.72 12.41
N LEU A 441 -8.25 -30.73 13.16
CA LEU A 441 -7.60 -31.95 13.61
C LEU A 441 -8.53 -32.76 14.52
N TRP A 442 -9.24 -32.08 15.42
CA TRP A 442 -10.22 -32.73 16.27
C TRP A 442 -11.38 -33.32 15.46
N ALA A 443 -11.97 -32.54 14.54
CA ALA A 443 -13.05 -33.05 13.66
C ALA A 443 -12.58 -34.23 12.82
N GLY A 444 -11.37 -34.17 12.26
CA GLY A 444 -10.77 -35.29 11.51
C GLY A 444 -10.61 -36.55 12.38
N SER A 445 -10.12 -36.42 13.62
CA SER A 445 -10.02 -37.52 14.56
C SER A 445 -11.37 -38.15 14.90
N GLU A 446 -12.41 -37.32 15.10
CA GLU A 446 -13.78 -37.79 15.35
C GLU A 446 -14.36 -38.54 14.14
N LEU A 447 -14.10 -38.09 12.93
CA LEU A 447 -14.53 -38.77 11.70
C LEU A 447 -13.89 -40.16 11.60
N ILE A 448 -12.58 -40.27 11.89
CA ILE A 448 -11.85 -41.54 11.87
C ILE A 448 -12.43 -42.51 12.92
N VAL A 449 -12.64 -42.03 14.15
CA VAL A 449 -13.19 -42.85 15.25
C VAL A 449 -14.62 -43.32 14.93
N ARG A 450 -15.39 -42.52 14.20
CA ARG A 450 -16.80 -42.82 13.89
C ARG A 450 -17.02 -43.44 12.50
N ARG A 451 -15.97 -43.63 11.70
CA ARG A 451 -16.06 -44.07 10.30
C ARG A 451 -16.93 -45.32 10.09
N ASP A 452 -16.82 -46.30 10.99
CA ASP A 452 -17.56 -47.57 10.87
C ASP A 452 -19.06 -47.39 11.18
N ARG A 453 -19.41 -46.45 12.08
CA ARG A 453 -20.80 -46.08 12.37
C ARG A 453 -21.42 -45.28 11.22
N ILE A 454 -20.66 -44.37 10.60
CA ILE A 454 -21.11 -43.57 9.47
C ILE A 454 -21.33 -44.48 8.24
N ALA A 455 -20.39 -45.40 7.97
CA ALA A 455 -20.51 -46.37 6.88
C ALA A 455 -21.71 -47.34 7.06
N GLY A 456 -21.96 -47.75 8.31
CA GLY A 456 -23.12 -48.57 8.67
C GLY A 456 -24.49 -47.86 8.55
N GLY A 457 -24.50 -46.55 8.86
CA GLY A 457 -25.66 -45.66 8.70
C GLY A 457 -26.00 -45.40 7.22
N ALA A 458 -24.99 -45.14 6.42
CA ALA A 458 -25.18 -44.95 4.96
C ALA A 458 -25.71 -46.18 4.25
N LYS A 459 -25.29 -47.39 4.66
CA LYS A 459 -25.82 -48.64 4.11
C LYS A 459 -27.31 -48.89 4.46
N ARG A 460 -27.80 -48.36 5.60
CA ARG A 460 -29.23 -48.47 6.01
C ARG A 460 -30.13 -47.43 5.33
N LEU A 461 -29.58 -46.37 4.74
CA LEU A 461 -30.34 -45.36 3.99
C LEU A 461 -30.48 -45.71 2.49
N VAL A 462 -29.72 -46.69 2.01
CA VAL A 462 -29.71 -47.13 0.60
C VAL A 462 -30.37 -48.50 0.45
N SER A 463 -30.71 -49.19 1.53
CA SER A 463 -31.50 -50.43 1.60
C SER A 463 -32.97 -50.10 1.97
#